data_b776c2bfe798b049a343ccdad21fdbcb
#
_entry.id   b776c2bfe798b049a343ccdad21fdbcb
#
_cell.length_a   1.000
_cell.length_b   1.000
_cell.length_c   1.000
_cell.angle_alpha   90.00
_cell.angle_beta   90.00
_cell.angle_gamma   90.00
#
_symmetry.space_group_name_H-M   'P 1'
#
loop_
_entity.id
_entity.type
_entity.pdbx_description
1 polymer ?
#
loop_
_entity_poly.entity_id
_entity_poly.type
_entity_poly.pdbx_seq_one_letter_code
_entity_poly.pdbx_strand_id
1 'polypeptide(L)'
;MVLFYFIIMEEEVIINRVSKSGLVSLDLEDFYHPGDRVVYDLKDNLYMGLILREKDFREFLKSHDWSYYTNKNVAITCTEDAIIPTWAFMLLAVHLEPYAHLIVFGTLTDLENKLYDEAISKIDFSQYEGAKVVVKGCSKVSVPTTAYVEITRRLKPVAQSIMFGEPCSTVPLYKKPRV
;
A
#
# COMPACT_ATOMS: atom_id res chain seq x y z
N MET A 1 -37.01 50.58 36.36
CA MET A 1 -37.09 50.38 34.89
C MET A 1 -35.74 49.84 34.47
N VAL A 2 -35.61 48.52 34.42
CA VAL A 2 -34.35 47.79 34.14
C VAL A 2 -34.42 47.37 32.67
N LEU A 3 -33.49 47.95 31.89
CA LEU A 3 -33.36 47.66 30.46
C LEU A 3 -32.59 46.33 30.27
N PHE A 4 -33.24 45.26 29.85
CA PHE A 4 -32.59 44.00 29.43
C PHE A 4 -32.02 44.21 28.03
N TYR A 5 -30.68 44.23 27.95
CA TYR A 5 -29.96 44.09 26.67
C TYR A 5 -29.99 42.60 26.27
N PHE A 6 -30.77 42.28 25.25
CA PHE A 6 -30.67 40.99 24.52
C PHE A 6 -29.44 41.06 23.62
N ILE A 7 -28.40 40.33 23.99
CA ILE A 7 -27.28 40.03 23.09
C ILE A 7 -27.78 38.92 22.17
N ILE A 8 -28.07 39.31 20.93
CA ILE A 8 -28.30 38.33 19.84
C ILE A 8 -26.91 37.77 19.47
N MET A 9 -26.61 36.54 19.91
CA MET A 9 -25.49 35.78 19.38
C MET A 9 -25.88 35.35 17.96
N GLU A 10 -25.29 35.95 16.94
CA GLU A 10 -25.33 35.40 15.58
C GLU A 10 -24.67 34.02 15.61
N GLU A 11 -25.43 32.97 15.41
CA GLU A 11 -24.90 31.62 15.12
C GLU A 11 -24.15 31.74 13.78
N GLU A 12 -22.81 31.70 13.83
CA GLU A 12 -22.00 31.51 12.64
C GLU A 12 -22.35 30.12 12.07
N VAL A 13 -23.12 30.11 10.99
CA VAL A 13 -23.42 28.89 10.22
C VAL A 13 -22.08 28.37 9.67
N ILE A 14 -21.56 27.27 10.25
CA ILE A 14 -20.37 26.59 9.78
C ILE A 14 -20.69 26.02 8.40
N ILE A 15 -20.40 26.81 7.35
CA ILE A 15 -20.56 26.36 5.97
C ILE A 15 -19.45 25.34 5.69
N ASN A 16 -19.83 24.08 5.48
CA ASN A 16 -18.91 23.04 5.03
C ASN A 16 -18.37 23.40 3.63
N ARG A 17 -17.26 24.15 3.59
CA ARG A 17 -16.62 24.61 2.36
C ARG A 17 -16.05 23.47 1.52
N VAL A 18 -15.79 22.33 2.14
CA VAL A 18 -15.24 21.14 1.47
C VAL A 18 -16.27 20.52 0.52
N SER A 19 -17.52 20.40 0.92
CA SER A 19 -18.60 19.87 0.07
C SER A 19 -18.91 20.72 -1.18
N LYS A 20 -18.56 22.04 -1.14
CA LYS A 20 -18.75 22.98 -2.26
C LYS A 20 -17.50 23.18 -3.11
N SER A 21 -16.34 22.61 -2.72
CA SER A 21 -15.06 22.91 -3.36
C SER A 21 -14.80 22.13 -4.65
N GLY A 22 -15.60 21.11 -4.95
CA GLY A 22 -15.36 20.18 -6.07
C GLY A 22 -14.06 19.39 -5.92
N LEU A 23 -13.60 19.19 -4.67
CA LEU A 23 -12.43 18.37 -4.35
C LEU A 23 -12.84 16.91 -4.32
N VAL A 24 -12.02 16.07 -4.94
CA VAL A 24 -12.13 14.59 -4.87
C VAL A 24 -11.06 14.09 -3.92
N SER A 25 -11.47 13.45 -2.83
CA SER A 25 -10.53 12.81 -1.91
C SER A 25 -10.19 11.41 -2.41
N LEU A 26 -8.89 11.09 -2.45
CA LEU A 26 -8.38 9.76 -2.71
C LEU A 26 -7.62 9.32 -1.45
N ASP A 27 -8.22 8.38 -0.72
CA ASP A 27 -7.62 7.84 0.50
C ASP A 27 -6.82 6.58 0.17
N LEU A 28 -5.51 6.60 0.41
CA LEU A 28 -4.67 5.45 0.14
C LEU A 28 -4.90 4.30 1.12
N GLU A 29 -5.50 4.55 2.28
CA GLU A 29 -5.87 3.48 3.22
C GLU A 29 -6.96 2.55 2.66
N ASP A 30 -7.80 3.04 1.74
CA ASP A 30 -8.83 2.23 1.08
C ASP A 30 -8.24 1.12 0.19
N PHE A 31 -6.95 1.21 -0.14
CA PHE A 31 -6.22 0.22 -0.94
C PHE A 31 -5.40 -0.76 -0.10
N TYR A 32 -5.50 -0.67 1.23
CA TYR A 32 -4.82 -1.60 2.12
C TYR A 32 -5.38 -3.02 1.96
N HIS A 33 -4.51 -4.00 1.71
CA HIS A 33 -4.90 -5.40 1.66
C HIS A 33 -4.96 -5.98 3.09
N PRO A 34 -6.10 -6.56 3.54
CA PRO A 34 -6.28 -6.98 4.94
C PRO A 34 -5.63 -8.33 5.30
N GLY A 35 -5.11 -9.09 4.31
CA GLY A 35 -4.52 -10.42 4.53
C GLY A 35 -3.22 -10.38 5.35
N ASP A 36 -2.91 -11.46 6.05
CA ASP A 36 -1.71 -11.60 6.87
C ASP A 36 -0.42 -11.44 6.05
N ARG A 37 0.60 -10.86 6.67
CA ARG A 37 1.95 -10.74 6.12
C ARG A 37 2.85 -11.74 6.84
N VAL A 38 3.47 -12.63 6.11
CA VAL A 38 4.40 -13.62 6.65
C VAL A 38 5.71 -13.60 5.89
N VAL A 39 6.79 -13.90 6.61
CA VAL A 39 8.11 -14.07 6.02
C VAL A 39 8.41 -15.57 5.94
N TYR A 40 8.82 -16.02 4.77
CA TYR A 40 9.50 -17.31 4.60
C TYR A 40 11.00 -17.05 4.51
N ASP A 41 11.73 -17.44 5.54
CA ASP A 41 13.18 -17.25 5.60
C ASP A 41 13.89 -18.57 5.23
N LEU A 42 14.62 -18.56 4.12
CA LEU A 42 15.37 -19.73 3.62
C LEU A 42 16.51 -20.16 4.55
N LYS A 43 16.90 -19.34 5.54
CA LYS A 43 17.94 -19.73 6.52
C LYS A 43 17.64 -21.05 7.20
N ASP A 44 16.35 -21.35 7.47
CA ASP A 44 15.92 -22.57 8.14
C ASP A 44 16.11 -23.83 7.27
N ASN A 45 16.36 -23.64 5.97
CA ASN A 45 16.62 -24.71 5.00
C ASN A 45 18.12 -24.88 4.69
N LEU A 46 18.99 -24.10 5.31
CA LEU A 46 20.42 -24.16 5.07
C LEU A 46 21.08 -25.28 5.87
N TYR A 47 21.94 -26.02 5.21
CA TYR A 47 22.85 -26.92 5.90
C TYR A 47 23.94 -26.12 6.61
N MET A 48 24.03 -26.29 7.93
CA MET A 48 24.97 -25.59 8.84
C MET A 48 24.92 -24.05 8.72
N GLY A 49 23.78 -23.49 8.28
CA GLY A 49 23.61 -22.04 8.11
C GLY A 49 24.38 -21.45 6.91
N LEU A 50 24.99 -22.26 6.05
CA LEU A 50 25.94 -21.80 5.04
C LEU A 50 25.51 -22.09 3.60
N ILE A 51 24.99 -23.31 3.33
CA ILE A 51 24.70 -23.75 1.98
C ILE A 51 23.34 -24.41 1.88
N LEU A 52 22.66 -24.24 0.76
CA LEU A 52 21.44 -24.95 0.42
C LEU A 52 21.80 -26.24 -0.32
N ARG A 53 21.44 -27.38 0.27
CA ARG A 53 21.60 -28.71 -0.37
C ARG A 53 20.35 -28.99 -1.19
N GLU A 54 20.47 -29.12 -2.48
CA GLU A 54 19.33 -29.35 -3.39
C GLU A 54 18.44 -30.51 -2.98
N LYS A 55 19.06 -31.70 -2.69
CA LYS A 55 18.31 -32.90 -2.33
C LYS A 55 17.49 -32.71 -1.06
N ASP A 56 18.12 -32.18 -0.02
CA ASP A 56 17.48 -31.96 1.28
C ASP A 56 16.35 -30.94 1.18
N PHE A 57 16.57 -29.89 0.43
CA PHE A 57 15.57 -28.86 0.18
C PHE A 57 14.36 -29.40 -0.59
N ARG A 58 14.57 -30.20 -1.63
CA ARG A 58 13.47 -30.85 -2.37
C ARG A 58 12.68 -31.84 -1.53
N GLU A 59 13.34 -32.57 -0.63
CA GLU A 59 12.66 -33.46 0.32
C GLU A 59 11.83 -32.68 1.33
N PHE A 60 12.38 -31.59 1.88
CA PHE A 60 11.66 -30.67 2.76
C PHE A 60 10.40 -30.11 2.08
N LEU A 61 10.52 -29.56 0.87
CA LEU A 61 9.41 -28.96 0.13
C LEU A 61 8.25 -29.92 -0.10
N LYS A 62 8.53 -31.24 -0.29
CA LYS A 62 7.50 -32.26 -0.48
C LYS A 62 6.73 -32.61 0.80
N SER A 63 7.37 -32.50 1.95
CA SER A 63 6.81 -32.87 3.25
C SER A 63 6.25 -31.70 4.03
N HIS A 64 6.56 -30.48 3.63
CA HIS A 64 6.13 -29.25 4.33
C HIS A 64 4.62 -29.00 4.14
N ASP A 65 3.95 -28.62 5.22
CA ASP A 65 2.53 -28.21 5.17
C ASP A 65 2.39 -26.76 4.66
N TRP A 66 2.08 -26.64 3.38
CA TRP A 66 1.90 -25.37 2.71
C TRP A 66 0.56 -24.70 3.03
N SER A 67 -0.39 -25.40 3.64
CA SER A 67 -1.73 -24.86 3.97
C SER A 67 -1.66 -23.68 4.92
N TYR A 68 -0.60 -23.58 5.73
CA TYR A 68 -0.32 -22.43 6.58
C TYR A 68 -0.30 -21.09 5.83
N TYR A 69 0.10 -21.10 4.55
CA TYR A 69 0.22 -19.89 3.72
C TYR A 69 -1.08 -19.53 2.97
N THR A 70 -2.16 -20.27 3.18
CA THR A 70 -3.44 -20.03 2.48
C THR A 70 -3.94 -18.61 2.70
N ASN A 71 -4.17 -17.89 1.59
CA ASN A 71 -4.60 -16.49 1.52
C ASN A 71 -3.68 -15.48 2.21
N LYS A 72 -2.43 -15.85 2.54
CA LYS A 72 -1.45 -14.95 3.13
C LYS A 72 -0.58 -14.28 2.06
N ASN A 73 -0.05 -13.12 2.42
CA ASN A 73 0.95 -12.40 1.62
C ASN A 73 2.34 -12.81 2.12
N VAL A 74 3.17 -13.36 1.24
CA VAL A 74 4.43 -14.01 1.63
C VAL A 74 5.62 -13.26 1.06
N ALA A 75 6.51 -12.79 1.95
CA ALA A 75 7.84 -12.32 1.58
C ALA A 75 8.83 -13.48 1.70
N ILE A 76 9.52 -13.81 0.62
CA ILE A 76 10.58 -14.82 0.62
C ILE A 76 11.93 -14.11 0.77
N THR A 77 12.72 -14.51 1.75
CA THR A 77 14.04 -13.94 2.01
C THR A 77 15.04 -14.99 2.47
N CYS A 78 16.29 -14.60 2.63
CA CYS A 78 17.28 -15.30 3.43
C CYS A 78 18.01 -14.27 4.28
N THR A 79 17.94 -14.39 5.60
CA THR A 79 18.60 -13.46 6.52
C THR A 79 20.05 -13.85 6.84
N GLU A 80 20.50 -15.04 6.43
CA GLU A 80 21.89 -15.45 6.55
C GLU A 80 22.72 -15.01 5.35
N ASP A 81 24.01 -14.72 5.59
CA ASP A 81 25.00 -14.42 4.54
C ASP A 81 25.41 -15.73 3.84
N ALA A 82 24.53 -16.26 3.03
CA ALA A 82 24.69 -17.51 2.32
C ALA A 82 24.45 -17.35 0.82
N ILE A 83 25.16 -18.11 0.00
CA ILE A 83 24.96 -18.15 -1.44
C ILE A 83 23.76 -19.06 -1.76
N ILE A 84 22.62 -18.46 -2.02
CA ILE A 84 21.41 -19.18 -2.41
C ILE A 84 21.27 -19.17 -3.93
N PRO A 85 21.25 -20.34 -4.60
CA PRO A 85 20.97 -20.39 -6.02
C PRO A 85 19.57 -19.86 -6.35
N THR A 86 19.43 -19.07 -7.40
CA THR A 86 18.14 -18.45 -7.81
C THR A 86 17.02 -19.47 -7.99
N TRP A 87 17.33 -20.69 -8.44
CA TRP A 87 16.34 -21.75 -8.61
C TRP A 87 15.65 -22.15 -7.29
N ALA A 88 16.29 -21.94 -6.14
CA ALA A 88 15.70 -22.26 -4.83
C ALA A 88 14.50 -21.34 -4.54
N PHE A 89 14.63 -20.05 -4.78
CA PHE A 89 13.53 -19.09 -4.66
C PHE A 89 12.40 -19.38 -5.66
N MET A 90 12.75 -19.75 -6.91
CA MET A 90 11.78 -20.15 -7.92
C MET A 90 11.01 -21.41 -7.51
N LEU A 91 11.70 -22.42 -6.99
CA LEU A 91 11.09 -23.66 -6.55
C LEU A 91 10.16 -23.44 -5.35
N LEU A 92 10.57 -22.58 -4.40
CA LEU A 92 9.72 -22.17 -3.28
C LEU A 92 8.46 -21.43 -3.76
N ALA A 93 8.58 -20.53 -4.72
CA ALA A 93 7.44 -19.83 -5.30
C ALA A 93 6.44 -20.82 -5.95
N VAL A 94 6.92 -21.88 -6.63
CA VAL A 94 6.05 -22.94 -7.19
C VAL A 94 5.23 -23.65 -6.11
N HIS A 95 5.80 -23.88 -4.93
CA HIS A 95 5.08 -24.53 -3.83
C HIS A 95 4.13 -23.61 -3.08
N LEU A 96 4.43 -22.31 -3.02
CA LEU A 96 3.59 -21.29 -2.36
C LEU A 96 2.42 -20.84 -3.24
N GLU A 97 2.58 -20.83 -4.57
CA GLU A 97 1.61 -20.30 -5.52
C GLU A 97 0.19 -20.84 -5.35
N PRO A 98 -0.06 -22.15 -5.11
CA PRO A 98 -1.41 -22.66 -4.93
C PRO A 98 -2.11 -22.19 -3.65
N TYR A 99 -1.38 -21.62 -2.70
CA TYR A 99 -1.88 -21.24 -1.37
C TYR A 99 -1.84 -19.74 -1.11
N ALA A 100 -0.72 -19.11 -1.39
CA ALA A 100 -0.49 -17.71 -1.06
C ALA A 100 -1.31 -16.76 -1.95
N HIS A 101 -1.75 -15.63 -1.37
CA HIS A 101 -2.38 -14.56 -2.15
C HIS A 101 -1.36 -13.80 -2.99
N LEU A 102 -0.21 -13.48 -2.41
CA LEU A 102 0.89 -12.78 -3.07
C LEU A 102 2.22 -13.33 -2.58
N ILE A 103 3.19 -13.44 -3.49
CA ILE A 103 4.55 -13.89 -3.19
C ILE A 103 5.53 -12.85 -3.73
N VAL A 104 6.43 -12.38 -2.87
CA VAL A 104 7.44 -11.37 -3.21
C VAL A 104 8.81 -11.83 -2.70
N PHE A 105 9.84 -11.69 -3.52
CA PHE A 105 11.22 -11.80 -3.03
C PHE A 105 11.63 -10.47 -2.38
N GLY A 106 12.05 -10.53 -1.13
CA GLY A 106 12.49 -9.36 -0.36
C GLY A 106 11.99 -9.34 1.08
N THR A 107 11.83 -8.16 1.61
CA THR A 107 11.39 -7.87 2.97
C THR A 107 9.86 -7.67 3.06
N LEU A 108 9.34 -7.51 4.27
CA LEU A 108 7.95 -7.09 4.45
C LEU A 108 7.66 -5.70 3.84
N THR A 109 8.67 -4.83 3.77
CA THR A 109 8.53 -3.53 3.08
C THR A 109 8.34 -3.72 1.57
N ASP A 110 9.08 -4.65 0.96
CA ASP A 110 8.92 -4.97 -0.46
C ASP A 110 7.54 -5.58 -0.74
N LEU A 111 7.06 -6.40 0.17
CA LEU A 111 5.72 -6.99 0.10
C LEU A 111 4.64 -5.90 0.18
N GLU A 112 4.72 -4.98 1.14
CA GLU A 112 3.77 -3.85 1.22
C GLU A 112 3.80 -2.99 -0.04
N ASN A 113 4.98 -2.65 -0.54
CA ASN A 113 5.13 -1.90 -1.77
C ASN A 113 4.41 -2.59 -2.93
N LYS A 114 4.55 -3.91 -3.05
CA LYS A 114 3.93 -4.68 -4.12
C LYS A 114 2.42 -4.78 -3.98
N LEU A 115 1.87 -4.94 -2.77
CA LEU A 115 0.44 -4.94 -2.49
C LEU A 115 -0.22 -3.63 -2.93
N TYR A 116 0.38 -2.49 -2.57
CA TYR A 116 -0.10 -1.18 -2.99
C TYR A 116 0.05 -0.96 -4.50
N ASP A 117 1.15 -1.40 -5.11
CA ASP A 117 1.34 -1.30 -6.56
C ASP A 117 0.25 -2.05 -7.32
N GLU A 118 -0.10 -3.27 -6.90
CA GLU A 118 -1.18 -4.04 -7.50
C GLU A 118 -2.56 -3.41 -7.30
N ALA A 119 -2.84 -2.88 -6.11
CA ALA A 119 -4.09 -2.20 -5.84
C ALA A 119 -4.23 -0.92 -6.68
N ILE A 120 -3.19 -0.09 -6.74
CA ILE A 120 -3.15 1.13 -7.54
C ILE A 120 -3.24 0.82 -9.04
N SER A 121 -2.67 -0.30 -9.49
CA SER A 121 -2.71 -0.69 -10.91
C SER A 121 -4.13 -0.94 -11.44
N LYS A 122 -5.05 -1.30 -10.56
CA LYS A 122 -6.47 -1.59 -10.87
C LYS A 122 -7.36 -0.35 -10.89
N ILE A 123 -6.83 0.82 -10.51
CA ILE A 123 -7.60 2.08 -10.49
C ILE A 123 -7.81 2.57 -11.92
N ASP A 124 -9.05 2.88 -12.26
CA ASP A 124 -9.38 3.64 -13.47
C ASP A 124 -9.12 5.13 -13.22
N PHE A 125 -8.01 5.63 -13.73
CA PHE A 125 -7.63 7.03 -13.57
C PHE A 125 -8.45 8.00 -14.42
N SER A 126 -9.23 7.54 -15.40
CA SER A 126 -10.10 8.39 -16.21
C SER A 126 -11.17 9.10 -15.37
N GLN A 127 -11.58 8.51 -14.26
CA GLN A 127 -12.53 9.12 -13.31
C GLN A 127 -12.03 10.40 -12.66
N TYR A 128 -10.71 10.68 -12.71
CA TYR A 128 -10.08 11.88 -12.16
C TYR A 128 -9.79 12.94 -13.23
N GLU A 129 -10.28 12.76 -14.48
CA GLU A 129 -10.04 13.72 -15.55
C GLU A 129 -10.57 15.10 -15.17
N GLY A 130 -9.70 16.10 -15.22
CA GLY A 130 -10.04 17.49 -14.84
C GLY A 130 -10.34 17.70 -13.36
N ALA A 131 -10.24 16.69 -12.50
CA ALA A 131 -10.55 16.80 -11.08
C ALA A 131 -9.45 17.51 -10.28
N LYS A 132 -9.87 18.09 -9.14
CA LYS A 132 -8.97 18.58 -8.09
C LYS A 132 -8.86 17.49 -7.03
N VAL A 133 -7.75 16.76 -7.01
CA VAL A 133 -7.59 15.58 -6.16
C VAL A 133 -6.79 15.91 -4.90
N VAL A 134 -7.29 15.48 -3.75
CA VAL A 134 -6.57 15.48 -2.47
C VAL A 134 -6.20 14.03 -2.15
N VAL A 135 -4.92 13.73 -2.17
CA VAL A 135 -4.38 12.42 -1.77
C VAL A 135 -4.13 12.45 -0.27
N LYS A 136 -4.66 11.48 0.44
CA LYS A 136 -4.48 11.30 1.88
C LYS A 136 -4.21 9.83 2.24
N GLY A 137 -3.91 9.57 3.51
CA GLY A 137 -3.60 8.26 4.09
C GLY A 137 -2.76 8.44 5.34
N CYS A 138 -2.44 7.42 6.09
CA CYS A 138 -1.64 7.41 7.32
C CYS A 138 -2.39 7.73 8.62
N SER A 139 -3.69 7.48 8.69
CA SER A 139 -4.45 7.62 9.94
C SER A 139 -4.62 6.29 10.69
N LYS A 140 -4.87 5.18 9.98
CA LYS A 140 -5.19 3.87 10.56
C LYS A 140 -4.19 2.79 10.20
N VAL A 141 -3.68 2.81 8.98
CA VAL A 141 -2.70 1.85 8.48
C VAL A 141 -1.49 2.57 7.90
N SER A 142 -0.33 1.92 7.96
CA SER A 142 0.89 2.46 7.36
C SER A 142 0.81 2.33 5.84
N VAL A 143 0.79 3.46 5.15
CA VAL A 143 0.87 3.53 3.69
C VAL A 143 2.32 3.78 3.28
N PRO A 144 2.93 2.94 2.45
CA PRO A 144 4.31 3.13 2.03
C PRO A 144 4.46 4.36 1.13
N THR A 145 5.59 5.06 1.26
CA THR A 145 5.87 6.28 0.46
C THR A 145 5.82 6.01 -1.05
N THR A 146 6.16 4.80 -1.48
CA THR A 146 6.06 4.36 -2.88
C THR A 146 4.64 4.50 -3.43
N ALA A 147 3.60 4.21 -2.62
CA ALA A 147 2.20 4.37 -3.02
C ALA A 147 1.85 5.84 -3.32
N TYR A 148 2.33 6.77 -2.50
CA TYR A 148 2.12 8.22 -2.75
C TYR A 148 2.81 8.69 -4.02
N VAL A 149 4.02 8.21 -4.28
CA VAL A 149 4.76 8.54 -5.50
C VAL A 149 4.04 7.99 -6.73
N GLU A 150 3.62 6.75 -6.70
CA GLU A 150 2.95 6.09 -7.83
C GLU A 150 1.59 6.70 -8.13
N ILE A 151 0.76 6.95 -7.11
CA ILE A 151 -0.56 7.57 -7.31
C ILE A 151 -0.41 9.00 -7.89
N THR A 152 0.57 9.76 -7.39
CA THR A 152 0.84 11.11 -7.89
C THR A 152 1.27 11.09 -9.36
N ARG A 153 2.15 10.14 -9.74
CA ARG A 153 2.61 9.94 -11.11
C ARG A 153 1.43 9.64 -12.06
N ARG A 154 0.49 8.78 -11.64
CA ARG A 154 -0.68 8.40 -12.43
C ARG A 154 -1.76 9.49 -12.49
N LEU A 155 -1.93 10.27 -11.43
CA LEU A 155 -2.88 11.38 -11.41
C LEU A 155 -2.43 12.57 -12.28
N LYS A 156 -1.12 12.83 -12.38
CA LYS A 156 -0.58 14.02 -13.04
C LYS A 156 -1.09 14.23 -14.47
N PRO A 157 -1.19 13.22 -15.35
CA PRO A 157 -1.66 13.42 -16.73
C PRO A 157 -3.15 13.77 -16.82
N VAL A 158 -3.98 13.36 -15.87
CA VAL A 158 -5.44 13.48 -15.92
C VAL A 158 -6.00 14.58 -15.00
N ALA A 159 -5.47 14.74 -13.81
CA ALA A 159 -5.99 15.68 -12.82
C ALA A 159 -5.72 17.15 -13.17
N GLN A 160 -6.66 18.04 -12.80
CA GLN A 160 -6.47 19.49 -12.87
C GLN A 160 -5.49 19.99 -11.80
N SER A 161 -5.56 19.42 -10.60
CA SER A 161 -4.61 19.69 -9.51
C SER A 161 -4.51 18.51 -8.56
N ILE A 162 -3.34 18.38 -7.94
CA ILE A 162 -3.05 17.35 -6.94
C ILE A 162 -2.57 18.04 -5.68
N MET A 163 -3.12 17.64 -4.55
CA MET A 163 -2.80 18.14 -3.22
C MET A 163 -2.59 16.94 -2.29
N PHE A 164 -1.80 17.12 -1.25
CA PHE A 164 -1.59 16.13 -0.19
C PHE A 164 -2.13 16.63 1.14
N GLY A 165 -2.74 15.77 1.92
CA GLY A 165 -3.22 16.04 3.28
C GLY A 165 -4.73 15.95 3.42
N GLU A 166 -5.27 16.52 4.50
CA GLU A 166 -6.72 16.55 4.71
C GLU A 166 -7.35 17.72 3.94
N PRO A 167 -8.61 17.59 3.47
CA PRO A 167 -9.27 18.64 2.67
C PRO A 167 -9.32 20.02 3.32
N CYS A 168 -9.22 20.10 4.66
CA CYS A 168 -9.16 21.35 5.42
C CYS A 168 -7.74 21.95 5.52
N SER A 169 -6.69 21.12 5.28
CA SER A 169 -5.28 21.53 5.40
C SER A 169 -4.42 20.78 4.39
N THR A 170 -4.31 21.29 3.18
CA THR A 170 -3.63 20.63 2.07
C THR A 170 -2.32 21.29 1.70
N VAL A 171 -1.34 20.46 1.29
CA VAL A 171 -0.11 20.90 0.62
C VAL A 171 -0.31 20.75 -0.90
N PRO A 172 -0.25 21.83 -1.69
CA PRO A 172 -0.37 21.75 -3.14
C PRO A 172 0.89 21.11 -3.74
N LEU A 173 0.70 20.10 -4.61
CA LEU A 173 1.78 19.38 -5.29
C LEU A 173 1.83 19.72 -6.78
N TYR A 174 0.67 19.83 -7.43
CA TYR A 174 0.58 20.07 -8.86
C TYR A 174 -0.68 20.87 -9.21
N LYS A 175 -0.56 21.73 -10.22
CA LYS A 175 -1.69 22.44 -10.84
C LYS A 175 -1.43 22.56 -12.34
N LYS A 176 -2.39 22.07 -13.15
CA LYS A 176 -2.31 22.18 -14.62
C LYS A 176 -2.29 23.66 -15.01
N PRO A 177 -1.36 24.11 -15.86
CA PRO A 177 -1.35 25.47 -16.39
C PRO A 177 -2.68 25.80 -17.07
N ARG A 178 -3.14 27.04 -16.92
CA ARG A 178 -4.25 27.52 -17.74
C ARG A 178 -3.71 27.79 -19.14
N VAL A 179 -4.29 27.16 -20.13
CA VAL A 179 -4.06 27.47 -21.54
C VAL A 179 -4.90 28.67 -21.94
#